data_74344073d74dec89ae0090a7c536ebe8
#
_entry.id   74344073d74dec89ae0090a7c536ebe8
#
_cell.length_a   1.000
_cell.length_b   1.000
_cell.length_c   1.000
_cell.angle_alpha   90.00
_cell.angle_beta   90.00
_cell.angle_gamma   90.00
#
_symmetry.space_group_name_H-M   'P 1'
#
loop_
_entity.id
_entity.type
_entity.pdbx_description
1 polymer ?
#
loop_
_entity_poly.entity_id
_entity_poly.type
_entity_poly.pdbx_seq_one_letter_code
_entity_poly.pdbx_strand_id
1 'polypeptide(L)'
;IYKDDLMPYKKAIDLGVEGIMTSHVLYKNVDMYPPTLSEKWLQILRNDLRYKGLIYSDDLSMKALNEFGEIEDNVLKSLEVGCDCIFICNDREKVIKILDNIIIETSDEVSKKIIKLGDRKSINDDLYKNKKRLSIIDRLERINEEKQIEITL
;
A
#
# COMPACT_ATOMS: atom_id res chain seq x y z
N ILE A 1 10.32 -18.31 3.31
CA ILE A 1 9.26 -17.26 3.25
C ILE A 1 8.28 -17.45 4.42
N TYR A 2 7.52 -18.57 4.52
CA TYR A 2 6.47 -18.72 5.54
C TYR A 2 6.95 -18.64 6.99
N LYS A 3 8.14 -19.14 7.31
CA LYS A 3 8.64 -19.23 8.69
C LYS A 3 9.26 -17.92 9.19
N ASP A 4 9.78 -17.11 8.29
CA ASP A 4 10.56 -15.92 8.66
C ASP A 4 9.92 -14.65 8.11
N ASP A 5 9.84 -14.51 6.78
CA ASP A 5 9.45 -13.25 6.13
C ASP A 5 7.96 -12.91 6.31
N LEU A 6 7.07 -13.93 6.35
CA LEU A 6 5.63 -13.72 6.53
C LEU A 6 5.19 -13.66 8.01
N MET A 7 6.07 -13.93 8.96
CA MET A 7 5.76 -13.86 10.39
C MET A 7 5.29 -12.47 10.87
N PRO A 8 5.92 -11.35 10.46
CA PRO A 8 5.45 -10.02 10.81
C PRO A 8 4.04 -9.73 10.28
N TYR A 9 3.75 -10.16 9.05
CA TYR A 9 2.42 -10.01 8.44
C TYR A 9 1.36 -10.80 9.22
N LYS A 10 1.65 -12.05 9.57
CA LYS A 10 0.76 -12.87 10.38
C LYS A 10 0.43 -12.19 11.71
N LYS A 11 1.45 -11.67 12.41
CA LYS A 11 1.23 -10.93 13.66
C LYS A 11 0.40 -9.66 13.46
N ALA A 12 0.66 -8.90 12.39
CA ALA A 12 -0.12 -7.71 12.08
C ALA A 12 -1.59 -8.06 11.79
N ILE A 13 -1.84 -9.16 11.08
CA ILE A 13 -3.18 -9.67 10.78
C ILE A 13 -3.89 -10.09 12.08
N ASP A 14 -3.21 -10.83 12.96
CA ASP A 14 -3.74 -11.24 14.26
C ASP A 14 -4.09 -10.04 15.16
N LEU A 15 -3.37 -8.91 15.00
CA LEU A 15 -3.63 -7.64 15.68
C LEU A 15 -4.70 -6.77 14.99
N GLY A 16 -5.25 -7.24 13.87
CA GLY A 16 -6.33 -6.56 13.17
C GLY A 16 -5.89 -5.42 12.25
N VAL A 17 -4.72 -5.55 11.59
CA VAL A 17 -4.32 -4.57 10.57
C VAL A 17 -5.38 -4.45 9.48
N GLU A 18 -5.78 -3.23 9.16
CA GLU A 18 -6.91 -2.96 8.25
C GLU A 18 -6.49 -2.86 6.79
N GLY A 19 -5.21 -2.60 6.50
CA GLY A 19 -4.69 -2.49 5.15
C GLY A 19 -3.31 -3.13 5.02
N ILE A 20 -3.08 -3.85 3.93
CA ILE A 20 -1.77 -4.40 3.55
C ILE A 20 -1.49 -3.97 2.12
N MET A 21 -0.31 -3.40 1.89
CA MET A 21 0.19 -3.05 0.57
C MET A 21 0.99 -4.20 0.00
N THR A 22 0.79 -4.50 -1.28
CA THR A 22 1.62 -5.43 -2.05
C THR A 22 2.95 -4.80 -2.43
N SER A 23 3.77 -5.50 -3.19
CA SER A 23 5.05 -4.96 -3.68
C SER A 23 5.31 -5.38 -5.13
N HIS A 24 6.24 -4.68 -5.79
CA HIS A 24 6.70 -5.03 -7.15
C HIS A 24 8.00 -5.87 -7.15
N VAL A 25 8.43 -6.35 -5.98
CA VAL A 25 9.60 -7.24 -5.88
C VAL A 25 9.25 -8.61 -6.41
N LEU A 26 10.03 -9.09 -7.37
CA LEU A 26 9.83 -10.40 -7.99
C LEU A 26 10.48 -11.52 -7.17
N TYR A 27 9.68 -12.43 -6.66
CA TYR A 27 10.11 -13.63 -5.91
C TYR A 27 9.96 -14.86 -6.78
N LYS A 28 10.89 -15.09 -7.70
CA LYS A 28 10.84 -16.14 -8.75
C LYS A 28 10.60 -17.56 -8.21
N ASN A 29 10.98 -17.84 -6.97
CA ASN A 29 10.71 -19.14 -6.32
C ASN A 29 9.25 -19.30 -5.88
N VAL A 30 8.45 -18.23 -5.93
CA VAL A 30 7.03 -18.26 -5.60
C VAL A 30 6.19 -18.10 -6.85
N ASP A 31 6.44 -17.05 -7.63
CA ASP A 31 5.72 -16.75 -8.87
C ASP A 31 6.59 -16.00 -9.86
N MET A 32 6.20 -16.01 -11.14
CA MET A 32 6.82 -15.22 -12.22
C MET A 32 6.28 -13.77 -12.26
N TYR A 33 5.22 -13.48 -11.50
CA TYR A 33 4.67 -12.15 -11.32
C TYR A 33 5.00 -11.59 -9.92
N PRO A 34 5.22 -10.27 -9.78
CA PRO A 34 5.37 -9.64 -8.47
C PRO A 34 4.06 -9.71 -7.67
N PRO A 35 4.09 -9.58 -6.33
CA PRO A 35 2.90 -9.70 -5.48
C PRO A 35 1.69 -8.88 -5.95
N THR A 36 1.90 -7.69 -6.49
CA THR A 36 0.81 -6.83 -7.01
C THR A 36 0.05 -7.44 -8.19
N LEU A 37 0.70 -8.27 -9.02
CA LEU A 37 0.13 -8.86 -10.23
C LEU A 37 -0.05 -10.38 -10.13
N SER A 38 0.16 -10.97 -8.95
CA SER A 38 0.19 -12.41 -8.74
C SER A 38 -1.03 -12.90 -7.98
N GLU A 39 -1.88 -13.68 -8.64
CA GLU A 39 -2.97 -14.38 -7.99
C GLU A 39 -2.47 -15.28 -6.84
N LYS A 40 -1.35 -15.97 -7.05
CA LYS A 40 -0.76 -16.86 -6.05
C LYS A 40 -0.39 -16.12 -4.77
N TRP A 41 0.22 -14.95 -4.86
CA TRP A 41 0.56 -14.14 -3.70
C TRP A 41 -0.70 -13.64 -2.97
N LEU A 42 -1.72 -13.22 -3.71
CA LEU A 42 -2.96 -12.76 -3.12
C LEU A 42 -3.74 -13.92 -2.46
N GLN A 43 -3.68 -15.13 -3.03
CA GLN A 43 -4.24 -16.33 -2.41
C GLN A 43 -3.51 -16.70 -1.11
N ILE A 44 -2.17 -16.62 -1.06
CA ILE A 44 -1.42 -16.79 0.20
C ILE A 44 -1.93 -15.81 1.26
N LEU A 45 -2.09 -14.54 0.91
CA LEU A 45 -2.56 -13.52 1.84
C LEU A 45 -4.01 -13.78 2.29
N ARG A 46 -4.93 -14.04 1.36
CA ARG A 46 -6.35 -14.24 1.63
C ARG A 46 -6.65 -15.58 2.31
N ASN A 47 -6.06 -16.67 1.81
CA ASN A 47 -6.42 -18.04 2.21
C ASN A 47 -5.50 -18.56 3.32
N ASP A 48 -4.18 -18.52 3.14
CA ASP A 48 -3.24 -19.12 4.09
C ASP A 48 -3.09 -18.25 5.34
N LEU A 49 -2.98 -16.92 5.16
CA LEU A 49 -2.90 -15.96 6.26
C LEU A 49 -4.28 -15.48 6.74
N ARG A 50 -5.36 -15.83 6.03
CA ARG A 50 -6.77 -15.51 6.35
C ARG A 50 -7.02 -14.01 6.49
N TYR A 51 -6.33 -13.19 5.72
CA TYR A 51 -6.46 -11.75 5.77
C TYR A 51 -7.79 -11.29 5.17
N LYS A 52 -8.53 -10.46 5.92
CA LYS A 52 -9.86 -9.96 5.55
C LYS A 52 -9.89 -8.43 5.33
N GLY A 53 -8.79 -7.73 5.60
CA GLY A 53 -8.69 -6.29 5.40
C GLY A 53 -8.53 -5.90 3.92
N LEU A 54 -8.26 -4.62 3.67
CA LEU A 54 -8.03 -4.09 2.33
C LEU A 54 -6.62 -4.44 1.82
N ILE A 55 -6.54 -4.87 0.56
CA ILE A 55 -5.28 -5.07 -0.15
C ILE A 55 -5.08 -3.88 -1.10
N TYR A 56 -3.97 -3.20 -0.93
CA TYR A 56 -3.55 -2.09 -1.77
C TYR A 56 -2.47 -2.55 -2.74
N SER A 57 -2.50 -2.07 -3.99
CA SER A 57 -1.32 -2.16 -4.84
C SER A 57 -0.22 -1.28 -4.26
N ASP A 58 1.04 -1.55 -4.62
CA ASP A 58 2.08 -0.52 -4.61
C ASP A 58 1.85 0.43 -5.81
N ASP A 59 2.63 1.49 -5.94
CA ASP A 59 2.46 2.49 -7.00
C ASP A 59 2.67 1.89 -8.39
N LEU A 60 1.58 1.75 -9.16
CA LEU A 60 1.60 1.16 -10.50
C LEU A 60 2.35 2.02 -11.54
N SER A 61 2.71 3.26 -11.21
CA SER A 61 3.54 4.11 -12.07
C SER A 61 5.04 3.76 -12.01
N MET A 62 5.43 2.86 -11.09
CA MET A 62 6.83 2.45 -10.91
C MET A 62 7.36 1.66 -12.10
N LYS A 63 8.61 1.98 -12.51
CA LYS A 63 9.28 1.33 -13.64
C LYS A 63 9.43 -0.19 -13.53
N ALA A 64 9.37 -0.72 -12.32
CA ALA A 64 9.45 -2.16 -12.07
C ALA A 64 8.33 -2.97 -12.76
N LEU A 65 7.22 -2.33 -13.11
CA LEU A 65 6.10 -2.96 -13.80
C LEU A 65 6.15 -2.83 -15.33
N ASN A 66 7.06 -2.06 -15.90
CA ASN A 66 7.13 -1.85 -17.35
C ASN A 66 7.36 -3.13 -18.17
N GLU A 67 7.97 -4.16 -17.55
CA GLU A 67 8.17 -5.47 -18.19
C GLU A 67 6.91 -6.35 -18.22
N PHE A 68 5.86 -5.96 -17.46
CA PHE A 68 4.62 -6.74 -17.34
C PHE A 68 3.46 -6.17 -18.16
N GLY A 69 3.64 -5.02 -18.80
CA GLY A 69 2.65 -4.38 -19.67
C GLY A 69 2.51 -2.88 -19.43
N GLU A 70 1.59 -2.29 -20.17
CA GLU A 70 1.22 -0.88 -19.98
C GLU A 70 0.48 -0.68 -18.65
N ILE A 71 0.38 0.56 -18.19
CA ILE A 71 -0.21 0.85 -16.89
C ILE A 71 -1.67 0.42 -16.81
N GLU A 72 -2.42 0.53 -17.91
CA GLU A 72 -3.81 0.10 -18.00
C GLU A 72 -3.96 -1.42 -17.79
N ASP A 73 -3.06 -2.20 -18.41
CA ASP A 73 -3.04 -3.66 -18.26
C ASP A 73 -2.68 -4.04 -16.82
N ASN A 74 -1.71 -3.36 -16.22
CA ASN A 74 -1.30 -3.58 -14.85
C ASN A 74 -2.40 -3.20 -13.84
N VAL A 75 -3.20 -2.16 -14.11
CA VAL A 75 -4.38 -1.80 -13.30
C VAL A 75 -5.41 -2.92 -13.36
N LEU A 76 -5.81 -3.35 -14.57
CA LEU A 76 -6.80 -4.42 -14.74
C LEU A 76 -6.30 -5.72 -14.09
N LYS A 77 -5.05 -6.07 -14.31
CA LYS A 77 -4.45 -7.30 -13.75
C LYS A 77 -4.41 -7.26 -12.22
N SER A 78 -4.02 -6.14 -11.61
CA SER A 78 -3.95 -6.05 -10.15
C SER A 78 -5.34 -6.14 -9.50
N LEU A 79 -6.39 -5.58 -10.13
CA LEU A 79 -7.77 -5.75 -9.69
C LEU A 79 -8.25 -7.20 -9.85
N GLU A 80 -7.97 -7.80 -11.01
CA GLU A 80 -8.34 -9.20 -11.31
C GLU A 80 -7.76 -10.18 -10.28
N VAL A 81 -6.48 -10.02 -9.90
CA VAL A 81 -5.84 -10.91 -8.95
C VAL A 81 -6.25 -10.66 -7.50
N GLY A 82 -6.96 -9.57 -7.20
CA GLY A 82 -7.61 -9.33 -5.92
C GLY A 82 -7.07 -8.17 -5.08
N CYS A 83 -6.39 -7.19 -5.68
CA CYS A 83 -6.19 -5.90 -5.03
C CYS A 83 -7.54 -5.17 -4.91
N ASP A 84 -7.83 -4.62 -3.74
CA ASP A 84 -9.06 -3.86 -3.47
C ASP A 84 -8.92 -2.38 -3.85
N CYS A 85 -7.70 -1.83 -3.74
CA CYS A 85 -7.39 -0.43 -4.01
C CYS A 85 -6.10 -0.31 -4.83
N ILE A 86 -6.11 0.60 -5.80
CA ILE A 86 -4.99 0.83 -6.72
C ILE A 86 -4.34 2.18 -6.42
N PHE A 87 -3.02 2.22 -6.36
CA PHE A 87 -2.25 3.45 -6.25
C PHE A 87 -1.55 3.79 -7.56
N ILE A 88 -1.70 5.05 -7.96
CA ILE A 88 -0.93 5.68 -9.04
C ILE A 88 -0.49 7.04 -8.51
N CYS A 89 0.81 7.18 -8.25
CA CYS A 89 1.35 8.33 -7.57
C CYS A 89 2.02 9.31 -8.54
N ASN A 90 1.88 10.60 -8.24
CA ASN A 90 2.61 11.68 -8.92
C ASN A 90 2.41 11.80 -10.45
N ASP A 91 1.40 11.15 -11.02
CA ASP A 91 1.09 11.17 -12.46
C ASP A 91 -0.39 11.36 -12.70
N ARG A 92 -0.83 12.63 -12.65
CA ARG A 92 -2.24 13.00 -12.81
C ARG A 92 -2.78 12.63 -14.21
N GLU A 93 -1.95 12.73 -15.24
CA GLU A 93 -2.38 12.45 -16.62
C GLU A 93 -2.70 10.97 -16.79
N LYS A 94 -1.87 10.08 -16.25
CA LYS A 94 -2.15 8.65 -16.24
C LYS A 94 -3.41 8.31 -15.45
N VAL A 95 -3.63 8.95 -14.30
CA VAL A 95 -4.86 8.74 -13.52
C VAL A 95 -6.10 9.10 -14.33
N ILE A 96 -6.10 10.28 -14.98
CA ILE A 96 -7.20 10.72 -15.83
C ILE A 96 -7.43 9.72 -16.97
N LYS A 97 -6.36 9.34 -17.68
CA LYS A 97 -6.45 8.37 -18.80
C LYS A 97 -7.05 7.02 -18.35
N ILE A 98 -6.70 6.53 -17.18
CA ILE A 98 -7.25 5.29 -16.64
C ILE A 98 -8.72 5.45 -16.31
N LEU A 99 -9.11 6.53 -15.63
CA LEU A 99 -10.50 6.77 -15.25
C LEU A 99 -11.42 7.00 -16.47
N ASP A 100 -10.88 7.56 -17.56
CA ASP A 100 -11.63 7.78 -18.80
C ASP A 100 -11.80 6.48 -19.62
N ASN A 101 -10.87 5.52 -19.50
CA ASN A 101 -10.84 4.34 -20.36
C ASN A 101 -11.20 3.03 -19.64
N ILE A 102 -11.14 2.98 -18.32
CA ILE A 102 -11.38 1.76 -17.55
C ILE A 102 -12.57 1.96 -16.61
N ILE A 103 -13.56 1.08 -16.75
CA ILE A 103 -14.66 0.99 -15.79
C ILE A 103 -14.23 0.09 -14.64
N ILE A 104 -14.09 0.66 -13.45
CA ILE A 104 -13.73 -0.07 -12.25
C ILE A 104 -14.98 -0.30 -11.42
N GLU A 105 -15.42 -1.56 -11.34
CA GLU A 105 -16.53 -1.95 -10.47
C GLU A 105 -15.99 -2.25 -9.05
N THR A 106 -16.57 -1.58 -8.07
CA THR A 106 -16.21 -1.78 -6.66
C THR A 106 -17.29 -2.58 -5.96
N SER A 107 -16.91 -3.62 -5.23
CA SER A 107 -17.87 -4.39 -4.45
C SER A 107 -18.38 -3.63 -3.21
N ASP A 108 -19.60 -3.92 -2.79
CA ASP A 108 -20.17 -3.37 -1.55
C ASP A 108 -19.30 -3.66 -0.32
N GLU A 109 -18.61 -4.80 -0.32
CA GLU A 109 -17.71 -5.18 0.77
C GLU A 109 -16.50 -4.27 0.85
N VAL A 110 -15.85 -4.00 -0.27
CA VAL A 110 -14.70 -3.08 -0.36
C VAL A 110 -15.14 -1.67 0.02
N SER A 111 -16.27 -1.20 -0.50
CA SER A 111 -16.83 0.12 -0.16
C SER A 111 -17.07 0.28 1.34
N LYS A 112 -17.66 -0.72 2.00
CA LYS A 112 -17.88 -0.73 3.46
C LYS A 112 -16.56 -0.70 4.25
N LYS A 113 -15.54 -1.42 3.80
CA LYS A 113 -14.22 -1.40 4.44
C LYS A 113 -13.55 -0.02 4.33
N ILE A 114 -13.63 0.62 3.17
CA ILE A 114 -13.09 1.98 2.95
C ILE A 114 -13.79 3.00 3.84
N ILE A 115 -15.14 2.98 3.88
CA ILE A 115 -15.92 3.88 4.73
C ILE A 115 -15.53 3.70 6.20
N LYS A 116 -15.38 2.45 6.66
CA LYS A 116 -14.96 2.17 8.03
C LYS A 116 -13.59 2.73 8.39
N LEU A 117 -12.65 2.81 7.44
CA LEU A 117 -11.36 3.47 7.67
C LEU A 117 -11.50 4.98 7.90
N GLY A 118 -12.43 5.63 7.19
CA GLY A 118 -12.72 7.06 7.32
C GLY A 118 -13.49 7.42 8.60
N ASP A 119 -14.18 6.48 9.21
CA ASP A 119 -15.08 6.70 10.35
C ASP A 119 -14.33 6.80 11.71
N ARG A 120 -13.01 6.82 11.69
CA ARG A 120 -12.21 7.08 12.90
C ARG A 120 -12.45 8.50 13.36
N LYS A 121 -12.85 8.64 14.64
CA LYS A 121 -13.00 9.93 15.31
C LYS A 121 -11.84 10.85 14.94
N SER A 122 -12.14 12.05 14.49
CA SER A 122 -11.16 13.07 14.16
C SER A 122 -10.05 13.09 15.21
N ILE A 123 -8.81 13.14 14.75
CA ILE A 123 -7.65 13.31 15.62
C ILE A 123 -7.96 14.53 16.49
N ASN A 124 -8.08 14.33 17.80
CA ASN A 124 -8.42 15.35 18.75
C ASN A 124 -7.46 16.54 18.58
N ASP A 125 -7.98 17.78 18.66
CA ASP A 125 -7.17 19.02 18.70
C ASP A 125 -6.04 18.98 19.74
N ASP A 126 -6.19 18.15 20.77
CA ASP A 126 -5.16 17.86 21.77
C ASP A 126 -3.85 17.26 21.19
N LEU A 127 -3.90 16.65 20.00
CA LEU A 127 -2.68 16.11 19.38
C LEU A 127 -1.68 17.23 19.05
N TYR A 128 -2.15 18.38 18.61
CA TYR A 128 -1.31 19.54 18.29
C TYR A 128 -0.71 20.20 19.54
N LYS A 129 -1.35 20.02 20.71
CA LYS A 129 -0.90 20.52 22.00
C LYS A 129 -0.11 19.50 22.82
N ASN A 130 0.02 18.26 22.32
CA ASN A 130 0.67 17.18 23.04
C ASN A 130 2.19 17.45 23.20
N LYS A 131 2.63 17.66 24.44
CA LYS A 131 4.04 17.97 24.76
C LYS A 131 5.05 16.94 24.23
N LYS A 132 4.69 15.66 24.25
CA LYS A 132 5.55 14.58 23.72
C LYS A 132 5.69 14.71 22.19
N ARG A 133 4.60 14.98 21.48
CA ARG A 133 4.63 15.24 20.04
C ARG A 133 5.52 16.44 19.71
N LEU A 134 5.33 17.54 20.42
CA LEU A 134 6.12 18.76 20.18
C LEU A 134 7.61 18.53 20.44
N SER A 135 7.98 17.78 21.49
CA SER A 135 9.37 17.44 21.75
C SER A 135 9.98 16.51 20.67
N ILE A 136 9.17 15.65 20.05
CA ILE A 136 9.64 14.79 18.94
C ILE A 136 9.87 15.64 17.68
N ILE A 137 8.97 16.59 17.39
CA ILE A 137 9.12 17.50 16.24
C ILE A 137 10.39 18.33 16.40
N ASP A 138 10.58 18.99 17.55
CA ASP A 138 11.80 19.75 17.85
C ASP A 138 13.08 18.92 17.68
N ARG A 139 13.06 17.67 18.11
CA ARG A 139 14.19 16.74 17.93
C ARG A 139 14.43 16.38 16.45
N LEU A 140 13.39 16.18 15.67
CA LEU A 140 13.49 15.89 14.23
C LEU A 140 14.02 17.11 13.46
N GLU A 141 13.59 18.32 13.81
CA GLU A 141 14.06 19.56 13.23
C GLU A 141 15.57 19.74 13.46
N ARG A 142 16.05 19.53 14.71
CA ARG A 142 17.50 19.57 15.03
C ARG A 142 18.31 18.56 14.22
N ILE A 143 17.84 17.31 14.11
CA ILE A 143 18.52 16.28 13.30
C ILE A 143 18.60 16.69 11.84
N ASN A 144 17.57 17.34 11.33
CA ASN A 144 17.54 17.81 9.94
C ASN A 144 18.50 18.99 9.71
N GLU A 145 18.60 19.90 10.67
CA GLU A 145 19.55 21.03 10.67
C GLU A 145 20.99 20.51 10.72
N GLU A 146 21.31 19.56 11.61
CA GLU A 146 22.63 18.93 11.72
C GLU A 146 23.05 18.23 10.43
N LYS A 147 22.13 17.54 9.74
CA LYS A 147 22.40 16.90 8.44
C LYS A 147 22.62 17.89 7.30
N GLN A 148 22.01 19.05 7.31
CA GLN A 148 22.25 20.09 6.30
C GLN A 148 23.63 20.74 6.45
N ILE A 149 24.21 20.75 7.62
CA ILE A 149 25.57 21.27 7.87
C ILE A 149 26.64 20.30 7.31
N GLU A 150 26.40 18.99 7.31
CA GLU A 150 27.34 17.99 6.78
C GLU A 150 27.43 17.96 5.24
N ILE A 151 26.44 18.50 4.52
CA ILE A 151 26.41 18.53 3.04
C ILE A 151 27.13 19.77 2.46
N THR A 152 27.56 20.69 3.30
CA THR A 152 28.19 21.97 2.89
C THR A 152 29.70 21.97 3.08
N LEU A 153 30.32 20.86 3.41
CA LEU A 153 31.77 20.61 3.50
C LEU A 153 32.23 19.71 2.37
#